data_81c8496bb84054a749678f916c0eab97
#
_entry.id   81c8496bb84054a749678f916c0eab97
#
_cell.length_a   1.000
_cell.length_b   1.000
_cell.length_c   1.000
_cell.angle_alpha   90.00
_cell.angle_beta   90.00
_cell.angle_gamma   90.00
#
_symmetry.space_group_name_H-M   'P 1'
#
loop_
_entity.id
_entity.type
_entity.pdbx_description
1 polymer ?
#
loop_
_entity_poly.entity_id
_entity_poly.type
_entity_poly.pdbx_seq_one_letter_code
_entity_poly.pdbx_strand_id
1 'polypeptide(L)'
;MDNWTVEQFESAVEEALKEKLEREENNRIVIQKLKMDLIASCKKFVEDTKEYWKSYCKLISKKVYYGKVSSYERFKLSPTLTLCIIRDEYENVCMSFKQNSNTGSNSISLIDINIKGEEVTPKASSDLNASVLEDLCKSIDENFKNIYLYRLVDALKNE
;
A
#
# COMPACT_ATOMS: atom_id res chain seq x y z
N MET A 1 19.54 3.24 -45.92
CA MET A 1 18.69 4.22 -45.21
C MET A 1 17.91 5.01 -46.27
N ASP A 2 16.61 4.89 -46.22
CA ASP A 2 15.76 5.58 -47.17
C ASP A 2 15.77 7.09 -46.89
N ASN A 3 15.85 7.88 -47.94
CA ASN A 3 15.79 9.32 -47.81
C ASN A 3 14.36 9.75 -47.49
N TRP A 4 14.16 10.23 -46.28
CA TRP A 4 12.87 10.74 -45.86
C TRP A 4 12.66 12.15 -46.43
N THR A 5 11.50 12.38 -46.99
CA THR A 5 11.06 13.76 -47.29
C THR A 5 10.69 14.46 -45.99
N VAL A 6 10.66 15.78 -46.01
CA VAL A 6 10.25 16.58 -44.84
C VAL A 6 8.85 16.17 -44.38
N GLU A 7 7.92 15.96 -45.31
CA GLU A 7 6.56 15.55 -45.02
C GLU A 7 6.49 14.18 -44.35
N GLN A 8 7.28 13.21 -44.84
CA GLN A 8 7.36 11.88 -44.25
C GLN A 8 7.94 11.93 -42.85
N PHE A 9 8.96 12.75 -42.61
CA PHE A 9 9.55 12.92 -41.30
C PHE A 9 8.56 13.54 -40.31
N GLU A 10 7.87 14.62 -40.72
CA GLU A 10 6.86 15.27 -39.88
C GLU A 10 5.72 14.31 -39.53
N SER A 11 5.23 13.52 -40.50
CA SER A 11 4.21 12.51 -40.23
C SER A 11 4.67 11.44 -39.25
N ALA A 12 5.93 10.98 -39.39
CA ALA A 12 6.49 9.99 -38.46
C ALA A 12 6.63 10.55 -37.04
N VAL A 13 7.02 11.82 -36.90
CA VAL A 13 7.11 12.49 -35.60
C VAL A 13 5.73 12.64 -34.98
N GLU A 14 4.73 13.08 -35.73
CA GLU A 14 3.35 13.21 -35.24
C GLU A 14 2.79 11.88 -34.77
N GLU A 15 3.01 10.81 -35.57
CA GLU A 15 2.56 9.47 -35.18
C GLU A 15 3.26 8.96 -33.92
N ALA A 16 4.58 9.17 -33.83
CA ALA A 16 5.35 8.78 -32.66
C ALA A 16 4.90 9.51 -31.40
N LEU A 17 4.60 10.81 -31.50
CA LEU A 17 4.07 11.61 -30.41
C LEU A 17 2.68 11.13 -29.99
N LYS A 18 1.82 10.82 -30.95
CA LYS A 18 0.50 10.30 -30.68
C LYS A 18 0.55 8.96 -29.94
N GLU A 19 1.38 8.04 -30.39
CA GLU A 19 1.59 6.74 -29.75
C GLU A 19 2.13 6.91 -28.32
N LYS A 20 3.05 7.85 -28.13
CA LYS A 20 3.60 8.15 -26.79
C LYS A 20 2.51 8.65 -25.85
N LEU A 21 1.66 9.57 -26.29
CA LEU A 21 0.55 10.11 -25.49
C LEU A 21 -0.46 9.02 -25.15
N GLU A 22 -0.78 8.14 -26.10
CA GLU A 22 -1.69 7.02 -25.85
C GLU A 22 -1.11 6.05 -24.83
N ARG A 23 0.18 5.74 -24.88
CA ARG A 23 0.85 4.88 -23.89
C ARG A 23 0.84 5.51 -22.49
N GLU A 24 1.13 6.80 -22.41
CA GLU A 24 1.12 7.53 -21.14
C GLU A 24 -0.28 7.53 -20.51
N GLU A 25 -1.32 7.75 -21.33
CA GLU A 25 -2.70 7.73 -20.86
C GLU A 25 -3.12 6.32 -20.43
N ASN A 26 -2.79 5.28 -21.18
CA ASN A 26 -3.09 3.90 -20.81
C ASN A 26 -2.38 3.51 -19.52
N ASN A 27 -1.12 3.93 -19.36
CA ASN A 27 -0.34 3.66 -18.14
C ASN A 27 -0.97 4.36 -16.93
N ARG A 28 -1.41 5.60 -17.11
CA ARG A 28 -2.10 6.36 -16.07
C ARG A 28 -3.38 5.66 -15.60
N ILE A 29 -4.16 5.15 -16.55
CA ILE A 29 -5.41 4.41 -16.25
C ILE A 29 -5.10 3.12 -15.47
N VAL A 30 -4.09 2.37 -15.88
CA VAL A 30 -3.68 1.13 -15.20
C VAL A 30 -3.22 1.43 -13.77
N ILE A 31 -2.38 2.45 -13.58
CA ILE A 31 -1.91 2.85 -12.25
C ILE A 31 -3.08 3.26 -11.36
N GLN A 32 -4.01 4.04 -11.89
CA GLN A 32 -5.19 4.48 -11.14
C GLN A 32 -6.05 3.29 -10.69
N LYS A 33 -6.27 2.33 -11.58
CA LYS A 33 -7.01 1.13 -11.26
C LYS A 33 -6.32 0.31 -10.16
N LEU A 34 -5.02 0.11 -10.28
CA LEU A 34 -4.25 -0.64 -9.28
C LEU A 34 -4.23 0.06 -7.92
N LYS A 35 -4.18 1.39 -7.89
CA LYS A 35 -4.31 2.14 -6.64
C LYS A 35 -5.67 1.91 -6.00
N MET A 36 -6.74 1.93 -6.79
CA MET A 36 -8.08 1.67 -6.28
C MET A 36 -8.22 0.24 -5.75
N ASP A 37 -7.64 -0.74 -6.44
CA ASP A 37 -7.63 -2.13 -6.00
C ASP A 37 -6.87 -2.29 -4.67
N LEU A 38 -5.73 -1.63 -4.53
CA LEU A 38 -4.95 -1.65 -3.29
C LEU A 38 -5.73 -1.02 -2.13
N ILE A 39 -6.35 0.13 -2.37
CA ILE A 39 -7.18 0.80 -1.37
C ILE A 39 -8.35 -0.08 -0.94
N ALA A 40 -9.01 -0.74 -1.88
CA ALA A 40 -10.11 -1.66 -1.60
C ALA A 40 -9.63 -2.85 -0.76
N SER A 41 -8.47 -3.41 -1.07
CA SER A 41 -7.89 -4.52 -0.31
C SER A 41 -7.52 -4.10 1.11
N CYS A 42 -6.97 -2.91 1.29
CA CYS A 42 -6.65 -2.36 2.61
C CYS A 42 -7.91 -2.10 3.44
N LYS A 43 -8.95 -1.54 2.81
CA LYS A 43 -10.25 -1.33 3.46
C LYS A 43 -10.87 -2.63 3.92
N LYS A 44 -10.86 -3.65 3.07
CA LYS A 44 -11.34 -4.98 3.41
C LYS A 44 -10.58 -5.59 4.57
N PHE A 45 -9.25 -5.49 4.55
CA PHE A 45 -8.40 -5.99 5.63
C PHE A 45 -8.76 -5.32 6.97
N VAL A 46 -8.92 -4.00 6.99
CA VAL A 46 -9.29 -3.27 8.20
C VAL A 46 -10.66 -3.71 8.70
N GLU A 47 -11.63 -3.85 7.82
CA GLU A 47 -12.98 -4.29 8.17
C GLU A 47 -12.99 -5.73 8.69
N ASP A 48 -12.32 -6.65 8.01
CA ASP A 48 -12.25 -8.05 8.41
C ASP A 48 -11.55 -8.26 9.75
N THR A 49 -10.62 -7.39 10.12
CA THR A 49 -9.86 -7.50 11.38
C THR A 49 -10.38 -6.61 12.50
N LYS A 50 -11.41 -5.82 12.26
CA LYS A 50 -11.95 -4.84 13.19
C LYS A 50 -12.37 -5.45 14.54
N GLU A 51 -13.14 -6.51 14.53
CA GLU A 51 -13.65 -7.14 15.75
C GLU A 51 -12.51 -7.79 16.57
N TYR A 52 -11.55 -8.38 15.88
CA TYR A 52 -10.35 -8.92 16.54
C TYR A 52 -9.54 -7.83 17.23
N TRP A 53 -9.37 -6.70 16.55
CA TRP A 53 -8.68 -5.55 17.13
C TRP A 53 -9.41 -4.98 18.33
N LYS A 54 -10.73 -4.87 18.28
CA LYS A 54 -11.53 -4.43 19.43
C LYS A 54 -11.37 -5.36 20.63
N SER A 55 -11.37 -6.66 20.41
CA SER A 55 -11.13 -7.66 21.44
C SER A 55 -9.74 -7.52 22.04
N TYR A 56 -8.73 -7.33 21.18
CA TYR A 56 -7.36 -7.10 21.61
C TYR A 56 -7.25 -5.85 22.49
N CYS A 57 -7.84 -4.73 22.08
CA CYS A 57 -7.84 -3.49 22.85
C CYS A 57 -8.49 -3.67 24.23
N LYS A 58 -9.59 -4.41 24.32
CA LYS A 58 -10.25 -4.71 25.60
C LYS A 58 -9.34 -5.49 26.54
N LEU A 59 -8.66 -6.50 26.01
CA LEU A 59 -7.77 -7.34 26.81
C LEU A 59 -6.54 -6.56 27.30
N ILE A 60 -5.96 -5.71 26.45
CA ILE A 60 -4.82 -4.88 26.84
C ILE A 60 -5.24 -3.76 27.80
N SER A 61 -6.38 -3.10 27.57
CA SER A 61 -6.83 -2.00 28.43
C SER A 61 -7.07 -2.43 29.87
N LYS A 62 -7.33 -3.71 30.13
CA LYS A 62 -7.40 -4.26 31.49
C LYS A 62 -6.05 -4.32 32.19
N LYS A 63 -4.95 -4.29 31.42
CA LYS A 63 -3.58 -4.39 31.94
C LYS A 63 -2.88 -3.03 32.03
N VAL A 64 -3.33 -2.04 31.28
CA VAL A 64 -2.72 -0.72 31.22
C VAL A 64 -3.66 0.31 31.84
N TYR A 65 -3.27 0.85 33.00
CA TYR A 65 -4.11 1.78 33.78
C TYR A 65 -4.22 3.18 33.16
N TYR A 66 -3.24 3.60 32.34
CA TYR A 66 -3.21 4.93 31.73
C TYR A 66 -2.54 4.86 30.38
N GLY A 67 -3.29 5.02 29.30
CA GLY A 67 -2.70 5.14 27.99
C GLY A 67 -3.66 4.78 26.87
N LYS A 68 -3.46 5.42 25.73
CA LYS A 68 -4.15 5.09 24.49
C LYS A 68 -3.62 3.75 23.98
N VAL A 69 -4.51 2.83 23.69
CA VAL A 69 -4.10 1.58 23.05
C VAL A 69 -3.78 1.88 21.60
N SER A 70 -2.53 1.72 21.24
CA SER A 70 -2.08 1.84 19.88
C SER A 70 -1.06 0.75 19.58
N SER A 71 -0.97 0.32 18.34
CA SER A 71 0.08 -0.59 17.91
C SER A 71 0.79 -0.02 16.70
N TYR A 72 2.05 -0.35 16.62
CA TYR A 72 2.87 -0.16 15.44
C TYR A 72 3.45 -1.53 15.09
N GLU A 73 3.06 -2.05 13.94
CA GLU A 73 3.52 -3.34 13.49
C GLU A 73 4.16 -3.26 12.12
N ARG A 74 5.19 -4.06 11.94
CA ARG A 74 6.01 -4.06 10.75
C ARG A 74 6.04 -5.45 10.15
N PHE A 75 5.68 -5.53 8.86
CA PHE A 75 5.62 -6.80 8.13
C PHE A 75 6.52 -6.74 6.91
N LYS A 76 7.40 -7.71 6.77
CA LYS A 76 8.23 -7.85 5.59
C LYS A 76 7.43 -8.63 4.54
N LEU A 77 6.90 -7.93 3.53
CA LEU A 77 6.09 -8.53 2.45
C LEU A 77 6.97 -9.28 1.45
N SER A 78 8.15 -8.75 1.18
CA SER A 78 9.16 -9.35 0.30
C SER A 78 10.54 -8.85 0.74
N PRO A 79 11.65 -9.33 0.15
CA PRO A 79 12.97 -8.79 0.47
C PRO A 79 13.09 -7.27 0.30
N THR A 80 12.28 -6.68 -0.58
CA THR A 80 12.34 -5.25 -0.90
C THR A 80 11.16 -4.44 -0.39
N LEU A 81 10.07 -5.08 0.04
CA LEU A 81 8.84 -4.38 0.45
C LEU A 81 8.51 -4.64 1.91
N THR A 82 8.18 -3.58 2.62
CA THR A 82 7.74 -3.61 4.02
C THR A 82 6.42 -2.87 4.16
N LEU A 83 5.51 -3.44 4.93
CA LEU A 83 4.26 -2.80 5.32
C LEU A 83 4.32 -2.46 6.80
N CYS A 84 4.06 -1.20 7.14
CA CYS A 84 3.89 -0.75 8.50
C CYS A 84 2.42 -0.46 8.76
N ILE A 85 1.87 -1.04 9.82
CA ILE A 85 0.48 -0.80 10.22
C ILE A 85 0.49 -0.10 11.56
N ILE A 86 -0.12 1.09 11.61
CA ILE A 86 -0.36 1.82 12.84
C ILE A 86 -1.87 1.81 13.06
N ARG A 87 -2.30 1.29 14.19
CA ARG A 87 -3.72 1.17 14.50
C ARG A 87 -3.99 1.59 15.93
N ASP A 88 -5.01 2.41 16.15
CA ASP A 88 -5.43 2.86 17.47
C ASP A 88 -6.81 2.31 17.87
N GLU A 89 -7.22 2.61 19.09
CA GLU A 89 -8.51 2.16 19.62
C GLU A 89 -9.72 2.89 19.01
N TYR A 90 -9.49 3.99 18.31
CA TYR A 90 -10.53 4.84 17.73
C TYR A 90 -10.82 4.54 16.25
N GLU A 91 -10.44 3.37 15.78
CA GLU A 91 -10.64 2.94 14.37
C GLU A 91 -9.79 3.71 13.34
N ASN A 92 -8.74 4.39 13.78
CA ASN A 92 -7.79 5.02 12.87
C ASN A 92 -6.70 4.02 12.52
N VAL A 93 -6.52 3.77 11.24
CA VAL A 93 -5.49 2.84 10.74
C VAL A 93 -4.69 3.53 9.65
N CYS A 94 -3.37 3.45 9.75
CA CYS A 94 -2.47 3.87 8.69
C CYS A 94 -1.71 2.65 8.20
N MET A 95 -1.83 2.34 6.92
CA MET A 95 -1.08 1.28 6.25
C MET A 95 -0.04 1.92 5.33
N SER A 96 1.23 1.85 5.72
CA SER A 96 2.34 2.45 4.98
C SER A 96 3.15 1.38 4.28
N PHE A 97 3.19 1.44 2.95
CA PHE A 97 3.98 0.53 2.13
C PHE A 97 5.31 1.20 1.79
N LYS A 98 6.40 0.54 2.14
CA LYS A 98 7.75 1.09 1.98
C LYS A 98 8.63 0.14 1.16
N GLN A 99 9.52 0.73 0.38
CA GLN A 99 10.55 -0.01 -0.33
C GLN A 99 11.86 0.11 0.45
N ASN A 100 12.46 -1.05 0.75
CA ASN A 100 13.73 -1.09 1.46
C ASN A 100 14.87 -0.81 0.49
N SER A 101 15.85 -0.02 0.93
CA SER A 101 17.07 0.18 0.12
C SER A 101 17.96 -1.07 0.17
N ASN A 102 18.80 -1.24 -0.86
CA ASN A 102 19.76 -2.33 -0.92
C ASN A 102 20.79 -2.29 0.21
N THR A 103 20.99 -1.13 0.82
CA THR A 103 21.91 -0.96 1.96
C THR A 103 21.27 -1.26 3.31
N GLY A 104 19.94 -1.52 3.34
CA GLY A 104 19.22 -1.89 4.55
C GLY A 104 18.99 -0.77 5.56
N SER A 105 19.60 0.39 5.38
CA SER A 105 19.51 1.49 6.36
C SER A 105 18.39 2.50 6.07
N ASN A 106 17.92 2.59 4.83
CA ASN A 106 16.90 3.55 4.43
C ASN A 106 15.72 2.88 3.73
N SER A 107 14.53 3.36 4.02
CA SER A 107 13.31 2.94 3.34
C SER A 107 12.65 4.15 2.69
N ILE A 108 12.06 3.93 1.52
CA ILE A 108 11.33 4.96 0.77
C ILE A 108 9.85 4.65 0.89
N SER A 109 9.06 5.61 1.33
CA SER A 109 7.60 5.47 1.39
C SER A 109 7.03 5.47 -0.02
N LEU A 110 6.32 4.41 -0.37
CA LEU A 110 5.68 4.27 -1.69
C LEU A 110 4.26 4.80 -1.68
N ILE A 111 3.47 4.36 -0.72
CA ILE A 111 2.11 4.82 -0.54
C ILE A 111 1.69 4.64 0.92
N ASP A 112 1.02 5.66 1.46
CA ASP A 112 0.41 5.62 2.78
C ASP A 112 -1.11 5.67 2.59
N ILE A 113 -1.81 4.72 3.19
CA ILE A 113 -3.26 4.66 3.14
C ILE A 113 -3.80 4.87 4.55
N ASN A 114 -4.40 6.04 4.77
CA ASN A 114 -5.00 6.40 6.05
C ASN A 114 -6.49 6.11 6.00
N ILE A 115 -6.96 5.33 6.95
CA ILE A 115 -8.36 4.90 7.05
C ILE A 115 -8.91 5.38 8.37
N LYS A 116 -9.95 6.22 8.33
CA LYS A 116 -10.68 6.71 9.50
C LYS A 116 -12.16 6.36 9.33
N GLY A 117 -12.60 5.26 9.94
CA GLY A 117 -13.93 4.75 9.70
C GLY A 117 -14.13 4.42 8.21
N GLU A 118 -15.03 5.13 7.54
CA GLU A 118 -15.28 4.96 6.10
C GLU A 118 -14.43 5.87 5.22
N GLU A 119 -13.80 6.89 5.80
CA GLU A 119 -12.96 7.83 5.06
C GLU A 119 -11.58 7.24 4.81
N VAL A 120 -11.15 7.23 3.55
CA VAL A 120 -9.84 6.73 3.13
C VAL A 120 -9.07 7.84 2.42
N THR A 121 -7.87 8.13 2.89
CA THR A 121 -7.00 9.15 2.30
C THR A 121 -5.67 8.51 1.88
N PRO A 122 -5.46 8.28 0.57
CA PRO A 122 -4.18 7.77 0.07
C PRO A 122 -3.19 8.93 -0.17
N LYS A 123 -1.92 8.65 0.08
CA LYS A 123 -0.81 9.54 -0.26
C LYS A 123 0.28 8.73 -0.95
N ALA A 124 0.40 8.91 -2.25
CA ALA A 124 1.34 8.15 -3.08
C ALA A 124 2.59 8.95 -3.42
N SER A 125 3.72 8.26 -3.46
CA SER A 125 4.99 8.80 -3.92
C SER A 125 5.04 8.81 -5.46
N SER A 126 5.92 9.66 -6.04
CA SER A 126 6.16 9.70 -7.47
C SER A 126 6.86 8.43 -8.00
N ASP A 127 7.49 7.65 -7.12
CA ASP A 127 8.20 6.42 -7.49
C ASP A 127 7.25 5.21 -7.65
N LEU A 128 5.97 5.39 -7.37
CA LEU A 128 4.99 4.35 -7.46
C LEU A 128 4.63 4.08 -8.94
N ASN A 129 4.90 2.86 -9.41
CA ASN A 129 4.60 2.43 -10.77
C ASN A 129 3.69 1.20 -10.79
N ALA A 130 3.24 0.80 -11.98
CA ALA A 130 2.31 -0.31 -12.13
C ALA A 130 2.86 -1.64 -11.59
N SER A 131 4.13 -1.93 -11.84
CA SER A 131 4.78 -3.17 -11.37
C SER A 131 4.81 -3.25 -9.85
N VAL A 132 5.19 -2.17 -9.18
CA VAL A 132 5.21 -2.09 -7.71
C VAL A 132 3.80 -2.22 -7.16
N LEU A 133 2.82 -1.55 -7.76
CA LEU A 133 1.42 -1.63 -7.34
C LEU A 133 0.85 -3.04 -7.46
N GLU A 134 1.18 -3.76 -8.53
CA GLU A 134 0.77 -5.15 -8.68
C GLU A 134 1.33 -6.02 -7.56
N ASP A 135 2.60 -5.84 -7.21
CA ASP A 135 3.23 -6.56 -6.12
C ASP A 135 2.58 -6.24 -4.78
N LEU A 136 2.25 -4.97 -4.53
CA LEU A 136 1.55 -4.56 -3.32
C LEU A 136 0.15 -5.17 -3.23
N CYS A 137 -0.60 -5.18 -4.33
CA CYS A 137 -1.94 -5.78 -4.36
C CYS A 137 -1.90 -7.29 -4.08
N LYS A 138 -0.91 -7.99 -4.60
CA LYS A 138 -0.71 -9.42 -4.33
C LYS A 138 -0.30 -9.71 -2.89
N SER A 139 0.32 -8.77 -2.23
CA SER A 139 0.82 -8.94 -0.86
C SER A 139 -0.27 -8.90 0.20
N ILE A 140 -1.40 -8.27 -0.09
CA ILE A 140 -2.55 -8.16 0.83
C ILE A 140 -3.55 -9.25 0.50
N ASP A 141 -3.31 -10.46 0.96
CA ASP A 141 -4.17 -11.62 0.74
C ASP A 141 -4.65 -12.22 2.07
N GLU A 142 -5.36 -13.33 2.00
CA GLU A 142 -5.87 -14.04 3.18
C GLU A 142 -4.74 -14.52 4.11
N ASN A 143 -3.60 -14.91 3.55
CA ASN A 143 -2.45 -15.32 4.34
C ASN A 143 -1.92 -14.17 5.18
N PHE A 144 -1.87 -12.97 4.62
CA PHE A 144 -1.45 -11.78 5.34
C PHE A 144 -2.37 -11.48 6.53
N LYS A 145 -3.69 -11.59 6.32
CA LYS A 145 -4.67 -11.43 7.41
C LYS A 145 -4.40 -12.41 8.55
N ASN A 146 -4.17 -13.67 8.22
CA ASN A 146 -3.88 -14.70 9.21
C ASN A 146 -2.58 -14.43 9.98
N ILE A 147 -1.54 -13.95 9.31
CA ILE A 147 -0.27 -13.55 9.95
C ILE A 147 -0.52 -12.39 10.93
N TYR A 148 -1.31 -11.41 10.52
CA TYR A 148 -1.65 -10.28 11.37
C TYR A 148 -2.41 -10.73 12.63
N LEU A 149 -3.42 -11.57 12.48
CA LEU A 149 -4.20 -12.08 13.60
C LEU A 149 -3.32 -12.91 14.55
N TYR A 150 -2.45 -13.74 14.00
CA TYR A 150 -1.49 -14.49 14.80
C TYR A 150 -0.60 -13.57 15.65
N ARG A 151 -0.13 -12.47 15.06
CA ARG A 151 0.70 -11.50 15.79
C ARG A 151 -0.05 -10.80 16.92
N LEU A 152 -1.34 -10.52 16.76
CA LEU A 152 -2.15 -9.96 17.84
C LEU A 152 -2.23 -10.95 19.03
N VAL A 153 -2.46 -12.22 18.74
CA VAL A 153 -2.48 -13.27 19.77
C VAL A 153 -1.13 -13.40 20.45
N ASP A 154 -0.05 -13.41 19.66
CA ASP A 154 1.31 -13.55 20.18
C ASP A 154 1.69 -12.37 21.07
N ALA A 155 1.30 -11.16 20.72
CA ALA A 155 1.51 -9.97 21.55
C ALA A 155 0.81 -10.08 22.89
N LEU A 156 -0.39 -10.67 22.95
CA LEU A 156 -1.11 -10.91 24.19
C LEU A 156 -0.41 -11.92 25.08
N LYS A 157 0.20 -12.96 24.48
CA LYS A 157 0.89 -14.01 25.25
C LYS A 157 2.19 -13.53 25.85
N ASN A 158 2.86 -12.57 25.21
CA ASN A 158 4.18 -12.07 25.62
C ASN A 158 4.13 -10.83 26.53
N GLU A 159 2.95 -10.39 26.92
CA GLU A 159 2.77 -9.29 27.86
C GLU A 159 2.65 -9.74 29.31
#